data_40197bedef10561990c84759ce476b19
#
_entry.id   40197bedef10561990c84759ce476b19
#
_cell.length_a   1.000
_cell.length_b   1.000
_cell.length_c   1.000
_cell.angle_alpha   90.00
_cell.angle_beta   90.00
_cell.angle_gamma   90.00
#
_symmetry.space_group_name_H-M   'P 1'
#
loop_
_entity.id
_entity.type
_entity.pdbx_description
1 polymer ?
#
loop_
_entity_poly.entity_id
_entity_poly.type
_entity_poly.pdbx_seq_one_letter_code
_entity_poly.pdbx_strand_id
1 'polypeptide(L)'
;MSDLFKGFEQLLELAKALEEKIENGELKADMQFRTRPLSSIPRSGGIPRPGNVNVHAGTSSFRTPQPSSYNTGVASSTSSNPVTPHSSSASSSLKDVGGLGEVLKELKELIAIPLKRPDLLAKLGLEPTRGVLLVGPPGTGKTLTARALAEELGVNHIAIVGPEVIGKHYGEAEQRLRELFDKAAKSAPCIIFIDEIDSLAPDRSKVEGEVEKRLVAQLLSLMDGFAQTKGVIVLAATNRPDHLDPALRRPGRFDREVLFCVPDRQGRLEILQILTGAMPLDETVNLEAIADLAVGFVGADLKAVCQKAAYSALRRQVPSIEAQIPDTMTVQQSDFLQALKEIKPAVLRSVEVESPNVAWSEIGGLEEIKQTLRESVEGALLHRELYLKTKARPPKGILLWGPPGTGKTMLAKAVASQARANFICVNGPELLSKWVGASEQAVRELFAKARLAAPCVIFIDEIDTLAPARGRYNGDSGVSDRVVGQLLTELDGLQTGATILVIAATNRPNALDSAILRAGRLDLQLLVDLPNLESRLAILQVHNQDRPLQDVNLAYWAALTEGWNGADLALLGDRSAVEAIRRYRSNGMSDPAAIRITTDDFSYAYLVLSQQRPASVAD
;
A
#
# COMPACT_ATOMS: atom_id res chain seq x y z
N MET A 1 44.02 -8.24 -7.87
CA MET A 1 43.62 -6.83 -7.63
C MET A 1 44.19 -5.83 -8.64
N SER A 2 45.32 -6.11 -9.30
CA SER A 2 45.90 -5.19 -10.31
C SER A 2 45.15 -5.13 -11.66
N ASP A 3 44.48 -6.21 -12.05
CA ASP A 3 43.78 -6.25 -13.35
C ASP A 3 42.40 -5.60 -13.34
N LEU A 4 41.75 -5.51 -12.16
CA LEU A 4 40.50 -4.78 -11.99
C LEU A 4 40.70 -3.25 -12.04
N PHE A 5 41.84 -2.75 -11.55
CA PHE A 5 42.18 -1.32 -11.61
C PHE A 5 42.50 -0.87 -13.04
N LYS A 6 43.21 -1.69 -13.84
CA LYS A 6 43.48 -1.40 -15.26
C LYS A 6 42.21 -1.36 -16.11
N GLY A 7 41.22 -2.23 -15.80
CA GLY A 7 39.92 -2.19 -16.48
C GLY A 7 39.11 -0.93 -16.17
N PHE A 8 39.27 -0.40 -14.95
CA PHE A 8 38.56 0.82 -14.53
C PHE A 8 39.18 2.08 -15.14
N GLU A 9 40.54 2.14 -15.27
CA GLU A 9 41.23 3.24 -15.98
C GLU A 9 40.88 3.27 -17.47
N GLN A 10 40.80 2.13 -18.14
CA GLN A 10 40.39 2.07 -19.55
C GLN A 10 38.93 2.50 -19.76
N LEU A 11 38.03 2.19 -18.83
CA LEU A 11 36.63 2.66 -18.88
C LEU A 11 36.55 4.18 -18.65
N LEU A 12 37.40 4.74 -17.80
CA LEU A 12 37.41 6.17 -17.51
C LEU A 12 37.99 6.98 -18.70
N GLU A 13 39.00 6.45 -19.38
CA GLU A 13 39.53 7.05 -20.64
C GLU A 13 38.51 6.99 -21.77
N LEU A 14 37.76 5.88 -21.88
CA LEU A 14 36.68 5.76 -22.88
C LEU A 14 35.52 6.73 -22.62
N ALA A 15 35.17 6.93 -21.35
CA ALA A 15 34.14 7.89 -20.96
C ALA A 15 34.58 9.34 -21.28
N LYS A 16 35.81 9.72 -20.98
CA LYS A 16 36.33 11.05 -21.33
C LYS A 16 36.40 11.29 -22.84
N ALA A 17 36.82 10.30 -23.62
CA ALA A 17 36.85 10.39 -25.08
C ALA A 17 35.44 10.48 -25.70
N LEU A 18 34.41 9.92 -25.03
CA LEU A 18 33.02 10.06 -25.44
C LEU A 18 32.45 11.44 -25.08
N GLU A 19 32.79 11.98 -23.92
CA GLU A 19 32.40 13.36 -23.54
C GLU A 19 32.99 14.39 -24.51
N GLU A 20 34.26 14.27 -24.86
CA GLU A 20 34.93 15.17 -25.80
C GLU A 20 34.34 15.12 -27.23
N LYS A 21 33.85 13.94 -27.66
CA LYS A 21 33.13 13.79 -28.95
C LYS A 21 31.70 14.34 -28.92
N ILE A 22 31.05 14.35 -27.74
CA ILE A 22 29.72 14.96 -27.55
C ILE A 22 29.85 16.48 -27.51
N GLU A 23 30.84 17.04 -26.82
CA GLU A 23 31.11 18.49 -26.80
C GLU A 23 31.49 19.04 -28.16
N ASN A 24 32.22 18.27 -28.99
CA ASN A 24 32.61 18.66 -30.36
C ASN A 24 31.48 18.45 -31.39
N GLY A 25 30.31 18.00 -31.02
CA GLY A 25 29.14 17.88 -31.90
C GLY A 25 29.19 16.73 -32.93
N GLU A 26 30.12 15.80 -32.78
CA GLU A 26 30.31 14.67 -33.72
C GLU A 26 29.38 13.47 -33.45
N LEU A 27 28.69 13.43 -32.31
CA LEU A 27 27.74 12.36 -31.95
C LEU A 27 26.43 12.95 -31.37
N LYS A 28 25.32 12.77 -32.07
CA LYS A 28 23.97 13.00 -31.52
C LYS A 28 23.55 11.75 -30.74
N ALA A 29 23.41 11.89 -29.43
CA ALA A 29 22.91 10.82 -28.55
C ALA A 29 21.40 10.64 -28.69
N ASP A 30 20.99 9.64 -29.46
CA ASP A 30 19.62 9.17 -29.52
C ASP A 30 19.55 7.84 -28.75
N MET A 31 19.29 7.91 -27.43
CA MET A 31 19.21 6.73 -26.56
C MET A 31 17.78 6.25 -26.42
N GLN A 32 17.38 5.27 -27.23
CA GLN A 32 16.18 4.48 -26.98
C GLN A 32 16.52 3.26 -26.14
N PHE A 33 16.15 3.26 -24.85
CA PHE A 33 16.23 2.08 -23.99
C PHE A 33 15.12 1.08 -24.34
N ARG A 34 15.48 -0.05 -24.97
CA ARG A 34 14.63 -1.23 -25.04
C ARG A 34 15.01 -2.20 -23.93
N THR A 35 14.20 -2.30 -22.90
CA THR A 35 14.29 -3.37 -21.89
C THR A 35 13.68 -4.65 -22.45
N ARG A 36 14.48 -5.70 -22.57
CA ARG A 36 14.02 -7.09 -22.75
C ARG A 36 14.12 -7.84 -21.42
N PRO A 37 13.16 -8.68 -21.05
CA PRO A 37 13.26 -9.47 -19.83
C PRO A 37 14.24 -10.63 -20.02
N LEU A 38 15.06 -10.87 -19.00
CA LEU A 38 15.96 -12.03 -18.90
C LEU A 38 15.12 -13.29 -18.61
N SER A 39 15.13 -14.25 -19.49
CA SER A 39 14.84 -15.65 -19.16
C SER A 39 15.74 -16.56 -19.98
N SER A 40 16.37 -17.54 -19.26
CA SER A 40 17.09 -18.72 -19.73
C SER A 40 18.51 -18.56 -20.24
N ILE A 41 19.45 -18.93 -19.37
CA ILE A 41 20.83 -19.31 -19.69
C ILE A 41 20.91 -20.85 -19.76
N PRO A 42 21.43 -21.46 -20.83
CA PRO A 42 22.09 -22.76 -20.75
C PRO A 42 23.60 -22.58 -20.79
N ARG A 43 24.29 -23.32 -19.93
CA ARG A 43 25.75 -23.44 -19.88
C ARG A 43 26.26 -24.33 -21.02
N SER A 44 27.31 -23.95 -21.68
CA SER A 44 28.59 -24.68 -21.88
C SER A 44 29.24 -24.37 -23.23
N GLY A 45 30.53 -24.09 -23.17
CA GLY A 45 31.51 -24.57 -24.16
C GLY A 45 31.94 -23.64 -25.28
N GLY A 46 33.21 -23.19 -25.19
CA GLY A 46 34.08 -23.10 -26.38
C GLY A 46 34.19 -21.74 -27.06
N ILE A 47 35.36 -21.10 -26.85
CA ILE A 47 35.90 -20.01 -27.67
C ILE A 47 36.39 -20.58 -29.00
N PRO A 48 36.14 -19.92 -30.14
CA PRO A 48 37.22 -19.61 -31.06
C PRO A 48 37.20 -18.17 -31.64
N ARG A 49 38.36 -17.76 -32.10
CA ARG A 49 38.81 -16.46 -32.58
C ARG A 49 38.28 -16.09 -33.99
N PRO A 50 38.51 -14.85 -34.42
CA PRO A 50 37.73 -14.19 -35.46
C PRO A 50 38.29 -14.39 -36.88
N GLY A 51 37.38 -14.42 -37.86
CA GLY A 51 37.70 -14.39 -39.28
C GLY A 51 36.89 -13.31 -39.99
N ASN A 52 37.62 -12.49 -40.75
CA ASN A 52 37.14 -11.52 -41.73
C ASN A 52 36.20 -12.14 -42.75
N VAL A 53 35.10 -11.48 -43.10
CA VAL A 53 34.59 -11.54 -44.48
C VAL A 53 33.72 -10.32 -44.86
N ASN A 54 33.97 -9.91 -46.08
CA ASN A 54 33.52 -8.82 -46.90
C ASN A 54 32.00 -8.58 -47.05
N VAL A 55 31.70 -7.33 -47.33
CA VAL A 55 30.52 -6.72 -47.88
C VAL A 55 30.19 -7.24 -49.28
N HIS A 56 28.95 -7.62 -49.52
CA HIS A 56 28.32 -7.49 -50.85
C HIS A 56 26.83 -7.15 -50.73
N ALA A 57 26.48 -6.09 -51.42
CA ALA A 57 25.12 -5.60 -51.62
C ALA A 57 24.39 -6.52 -52.63
N GLY A 58 23.14 -6.84 -52.34
CA GLY A 58 22.22 -7.56 -53.23
C GLY A 58 20.79 -7.20 -52.95
N THR A 59 20.24 -6.35 -53.78
CA THR A 59 18.82 -6.03 -53.91
C THR A 59 18.03 -7.24 -54.45
N SER A 60 16.98 -7.67 -53.74
CA SER A 60 15.89 -8.42 -54.40
C SER A 60 14.58 -8.24 -53.61
N SER A 61 13.66 -7.71 -54.36
CA SER A 61 12.22 -7.57 -54.10
C SER A 61 11.55 -8.92 -53.92
N PHE A 62 10.71 -9.10 -52.87
CA PHE A 62 9.71 -10.15 -52.84
C PHE A 62 8.31 -9.58 -52.52
N ARG A 63 7.40 -9.95 -53.43
CA ARG A 63 5.97 -9.66 -53.45
C ARG A 63 5.25 -10.46 -52.36
N THR A 64 4.29 -9.84 -51.76
CA THR A 64 3.22 -10.45 -50.94
C THR A 64 2.18 -11.11 -51.82
N PRO A 65 1.62 -12.29 -51.47
CA PRO A 65 0.39 -12.80 -52.07
C PRO A 65 -0.83 -12.44 -51.22
N GLN A 66 -1.86 -11.94 -51.87
CA GLN A 66 -3.23 -11.83 -51.36
C GLN A 66 -3.94 -13.20 -51.38
N PRO A 67 -4.88 -13.47 -50.46
CA PRO A 67 -5.79 -14.58 -50.59
C PRO A 67 -7.06 -14.20 -51.36
N SER A 68 -7.43 -15.10 -52.21
CA SER A 68 -8.55 -15.11 -53.14
C SER A 68 -9.93 -15.21 -52.46
N SER A 69 -10.86 -14.50 -53.09
CA SER A 69 -12.30 -14.52 -52.89
C SER A 69 -12.94 -15.83 -53.32
N TYR A 70 -13.86 -16.37 -52.51
CA TYR A 70 -14.91 -17.27 -53.02
C TYR A 70 -16.28 -16.61 -52.80
N ASN A 71 -16.96 -16.42 -53.90
CA ASN A 71 -18.32 -15.93 -54.04
C ASN A 71 -19.25 -17.13 -54.18
N THR A 72 -20.29 -17.27 -53.35
CA THR A 72 -21.53 -17.95 -53.72
C THR A 72 -22.68 -17.20 -53.05
N GLY A 73 -23.47 -16.58 -53.92
CA GLY A 73 -24.69 -15.92 -53.52
C GLY A 73 -25.86 -16.89 -53.40
N VAL A 74 -26.81 -16.54 -52.55
CA VAL A 74 -28.26 -16.71 -52.78
C VAL A 74 -29.01 -15.64 -51.97
N ALA A 75 -30.08 -15.17 -52.59
CA ALA A 75 -30.81 -13.96 -52.37
C ALA A 75 -31.85 -13.95 -51.24
N SER A 76 -32.13 -12.67 -50.84
CA SER A 76 -33.43 -12.08 -50.46
C SER A 76 -34.10 -12.52 -49.15
N SER A 77 -34.26 -11.61 -48.17
CA SER A 77 -35.39 -10.69 -48.09
C SER A 77 -35.37 -9.92 -46.74
N THR A 78 -35.38 -8.63 -46.85
CA THR A 78 -36.04 -7.60 -46.01
C THR A 78 -36.37 -7.89 -44.55
N SER A 79 -35.71 -7.20 -43.62
CA SER A 79 -36.33 -6.17 -42.76
C SER A 79 -35.27 -5.49 -41.88
N SER A 80 -35.16 -4.18 -42.09
CA SER A 80 -34.34 -3.27 -41.31
C SER A 80 -34.94 -3.08 -39.92
N ASN A 81 -34.19 -3.45 -38.87
CA ASN A 81 -34.28 -2.84 -37.56
C ASN A 81 -32.87 -2.55 -37.06
N PRO A 82 -32.59 -1.33 -36.63
CA PRO A 82 -31.27 -1.01 -36.08
C PRO A 82 -31.14 -1.67 -34.73
N VAL A 83 -30.16 -2.57 -34.62
CA VAL A 83 -29.74 -3.16 -33.37
C VAL A 83 -29.04 -2.06 -32.56
N THR A 84 -29.77 -1.48 -31.63
CA THR A 84 -29.19 -0.74 -30.52
C THR A 84 -28.35 -1.72 -29.70
N PRO A 85 -27.12 -1.38 -29.32
CA PRO A 85 -26.38 -2.19 -28.35
C PRO A 85 -27.08 -2.07 -27.01
N HIS A 86 -27.80 -3.10 -26.60
CA HIS A 86 -28.25 -3.25 -25.23
C HIS A 86 -27.01 -3.46 -24.35
N SER A 87 -26.48 -2.37 -23.80
CA SER A 87 -25.73 -2.43 -22.56
C SER A 87 -26.73 -2.81 -21.46
N SER A 88 -26.73 -4.05 -21.06
CA SER A 88 -27.36 -4.48 -19.81
C SER A 88 -26.63 -3.78 -18.64
N SER A 89 -27.03 -2.55 -18.35
CA SER A 89 -26.69 -1.88 -17.12
C SER A 89 -27.47 -2.58 -16.01
N ALA A 90 -26.82 -3.50 -15.30
CA ALA A 90 -27.34 -3.95 -14.02
C ALA A 90 -27.59 -2.69 -13.17
N SER A 91 -28.84 -2.47 -12.74
CA SER A 91 -29.23 -1.38 -11.86
C SER A 91 -28.44 -1.53 -10.55
N SER A 92 -27.55 -0.58 -10.25
CA SER A 92 -26.79 -0.54 -9.00
C SER A 92 -27.61 0.19 -7.94
N SER A 93 -28.14 -0.57 -7.00
CA SER A 93 -28.86 0.00 -5.84
C SER A 93 -27.87 0.44 -4.76
N LEU A 94 -28.20 1.44 -3.93
CA LEU A 94 -27.41 1.74 -2.71
C LEU A 94 -27.35 0.57 -1.73
N LYS A 95 -28.21 -0.43 -1.88
CA LYS A 95 -28.12 -1.71 -1.15
C LYS A 95 -26.89 -2.53 -1.53
N ASP A 96 -26.30 -2.24 -2.69
CA ASP A 96 -25.08 -2.91 -3.17
C ASP A 96 -23.80 -2.24 -2.64
N VAL A 97 -23.93 -1.18 -1.83
CA VAL A 97 -22.84 -0.42 -1.24
C VAL A 97 -22.82 -0.68 0.27
N GLY A 98 -21.82 -1.46 0.73
CA GLY A 98 -21.60 -1.75 2.16
C GLY A 98 -20.43 -0.96 2.73
N GLY A 99 -20.44 -0.76 4.06
CA GLY A 99 -19.34 -0.17 4.80
C GLY A 99 -19.15 1.34 4.64
N LEU A 100 -20.10 2.05 4.03
CA LEU A 100 -20.03 3.48 3.75
C LEU A 100 -21.24 4.26 4.32
N GLY A 101 -21.88 3.77 5.40
CA GLY A 101 -23.12 4.34 5.91
C GLY A 101 -23.07 5.84 6.22
N GLU A 102 -22.02 6.31 6.91
CA GLU A 102 -21.84 7.74 7.22
C GLU A 102 -21.54 8.56 5.95
N VAL A 103 -20.67 8.05 5.08
CA VAL A 103 -20.34 8.67 3.79
C VAL A 103 -21.57 8.83 2.91
N LEU A 104 -22.41 7.79 2.84
CA LEU A 104 -23.67 7.83 2.07
C LEU A 104 -24.65 8.85 2.63
N LYS A 105 -24.74 8.98 3.96
CA LYS A 105 -25.57 9.99 4.60
C LYS A 105 -25.10 11.40 4.25
N GLU A 106 -23.81 11.65 4.39
CA GLU A 106 -23.20 12.94 4.02
C GLU A 106 -23.42 13.27 2.55
N LEU A 107 -23.15 12.32 1.63
CA LEU A 107 -23.37 12.51 0.19
C LEU A 107 -24.83 12.77 -0.16
N LYS A 108 -25.77 12.08 0.50
CA LYS A 108 -27.20 12.35 0.32
C LYS A 108 -27.57 13.77 0.73
N GLU A 109 -27.06 14.27 1.84
CA GLU A 109 -27.28 15.65 2.27
C GLU A 109 -26.68 16.67 1.30
N LEU A 110 -25.43 16.46 0.88
CA LEU A 110 -24.71 17.36 -0.02
C LEU A 110 -25.26 17.41 -1.45
N ILE A 111 -25.91 16.36 -1.92
CA ILE A 111 -26.34 16.20 -3.32
C ILE A 111 -27.86 16.25 -3.45
N ALA A 112 -28.61 15.55 -2.60
CA ALA A 112 -30.05 15.47 -2.74
C ALA A 112 -30.76 16.81 -2.43
N ILE A 113 -30.28 17.56 -1.42
CA ILE A 113 -30.88 18.82 -1.04
C ILE A 113 -30.73 19.85 -2.16
N PRO A 114 -29.54 20.12 -2.73
CA PRO A 114 -29.40 21.08 -3.83
C PRO A 114 -30.15 20.68 -5.10
N LEU A 115 -30.27 19.37 -5.41
CA LEU A 115 -30.93 18.90 -6.62
C LEU A 115 -32.47 18.86 -6.48
N LYS A 116 -33.00 18.38 -5.34
CA LYS A 116 -34.44 18.18 -5.14
C LYS A 116 -35.14 19.33 -4.44
N ARG A 117 -34.44 20.05 -3.56
CA ARG A 117 -35.01 21.09 -2.70
C ARG A 117 -34.14 22.36 -2.63
N PRO A 118 -33.78 22.97 -3.77
CA PRO A 118 -32.98 24.21 -3.79
C PRO A 118 -33.67 25.37 -3.07
N ASP A 119 -34.98 25.32 -2.95
CA ASP A 119 -35.82 26.29 -2.22
C ASP A 119 -35.44 26.39 -0.73
N LEU A 120 -35.05 25.27 -0.11
CA LEU A 120 -34.64 25.24 1.30
C LEU A 120 -33.30 25.99 1.51
N LEU A 121 -32.35 25.80 0.60
CA LEU A 121 -31.06 26.49 0.68
C LEU A 121 -31.23 28.01 0.47
N ALA A 122 -32.06 28.39 -0.48
CA ALA A 122 -32.36 29.79 -0.74
C ALA A 122 -33.02 30.50 0.46
N LYS A 123 -33.92 29.80 1.20
CA LYS A 123 -34.55 30.35 2.41
C LYS A 123 -33.56 30.53 3.57
N LEU A 124 -32.49 29.72 3.62
CA LEU A 124 -31.43 29.83 4.61
C LEU A 124 -30.28 30.74 4.18
N GLY A 125 -30.33 31.33 2.96
CA GLY A 125 -29.25 32.14 2.42
C GLY A 125 -27.97 31.35 2.11
N LEU A 126 -28.10 30.02 1.94
CA LEU A 126 -26.97 29.13 1.66
C LEU A 126 -26.79 28.97 0.15
N GLU A 127 -25.55 29.05 -0.28
CA GLU A 127 -25.21 28.69 -1.67
C GLU A 127 -25.21 27.15 -1.82
N PRO A 128 -25.80 26.61 -2.90
CA PRO A 128 -25.79 25.18 -3.16
C PRO A 128 -24.36 24.68 -3.49
N THR A 129 -24.00 23.53 -2.94
CA THR A 129 -22.76 22.81 -3.30
C THR A 129 -22.78 22.51 -4.80
N ARG A 130 -21.70 22.84 -5.50
CA ARG A 130 -21.56 22.68 -6.96
C ARG A 130 -20.72 21.48 -7.33
N GLY A 131 -19.69 21.23 -6.54
CA GLY A 131 -18.78 20.12 -6.75
C GLY A 131 -18.42 19.41 -5.45
N VAL A 132 -18.39 18.09 -5.50
CA VAL A 132 -17.94 17.22 -4.40
C VAL A 132 -16.79 16.36 -4.90
N LEU A 133 -15.67 16.39 -4.18
CA LEU A 133 -14.50 15.58 -4.47
C LEU A 133 -14.49 14.32 -3.59
N LEU A 134 -14.55 13.15 -4.23
CA LEU A 134 -14.47 11.85 -3.57
C LEU A 134 -12.99 11.43 -3.54
N VAL A 135 -12.41 11.39 -2.35
CA VAL A 135 -10.98 11.11 -2.14
C VAL A 135 -10.82 9.77 -1.44
N GLY A 136 -9.95 8.91 -1.92
CA GLY A 136 -9.64 7.65 -1.22
C GLY A 136 -8.89 6.65 -2.08
N PRO A 137 -8.43 5.53 -1.51
CA PRO A 137 -7.72 4.48 -2.23
C PRO A 137 -8.53 3.89 -3.39
N PRO A 138 -7.88 3.30 -4.40
CA PRO A 138 -8.58 2.58 -5.45
C PRO A 138 -9.36 1.38 -4.88
N GLY A 139 -10.52 1.10 -5.45
CA GLY A 139 -11.34 -0.04 -5.04
C GLY A 139 -12.21 0.15 -3.79
N THR A 140 -12.28 1.36 -3.20
CA THR A 140 -13.14 1.69 -2.06
C THR A 140 -14.60 1.98 -2.44
N GLY A 141 -14.97 1.90 -3.72
CA GLY A 141 -16.36 2.02 -4.16
C GLY A 141 -16.79 3.42 -4.61
N LYS A 142 -15.90 4.38 -4.81
CA LYS A 142 -16.22 5.77 -5.24
C LYS A 142 -17.13 5.82 -6.47
N THR A 143 -16.74 5.13 -7.54
CA THR A 143 -17.51 5.06 -8.81
C THR A 143 -18.85 4.36 -8.63
N LEU A 144 -18.87 3.26 -7.85
CA LEU A 144 -20.09 2.52 -7.54
C LEU A 144 -21.09 3.39 -6.76
N THR A 145 -20.61 4.10 -5.73
CA THR A 145 -21.41 4.99 -4.90
C THR A 145 -22.01 6.15 -5.71
N ALA A 146 -21.22 6.78 -6.59
CA ALA A 146 -21.71 7.87 -7.44
C ALA A 146 -22.85 7.41 -8.36
N ARG A 147 -22.72 6.22 -8.96
CA ARG A 147 -23.76 5.63 -9.82
C ARG A 147 -25.00 5.25 -9.03
N ALA A 148 -24.84 4.52 -7.94
CA ALA A 148 -25.96 4.10 -7.09
C ALA A 148 -26.74 5.30 -6.51
N LEU A 149 -26.05 6.39 -6.18
CA LEU A 149 -26.68 7.61 -5.70
C LEU A 149 -27.51 8.31 -6.80
N ALA A 150 -27.00 8.36 -8.05
CA ALA A 150 -27.74 8.93 -9.16
C ALA A 150 -29.03 8.13 -9.45
N GLU A 151 -28.97 6.81 -9.42
CA GLU A 151 -30.12 5.92 -9.60
C GLU A 151 -31.15 6.10 -8.47
N GLU A 152 -30.73 6.14 -7.19
CA GLU A 152 -31.65 6.34 -6.06
C GLU A 152 -32.34 7.70 -6.09
N LEU A 153 -31.60 8.74 -6.49
CA LEU A 153 -32.16 10.07 -6.63
C LEU A 153 -33.06 10.22 -7.87
N GLY A 154 -33.01 9.26 -8.81
CA GLY A 154 -33.77 9.30 -10.05
C GLY A 154 -33.35 10.48 -10.95
N VAL A 155 -32.07 10.86 -10.95
CA VAL A 155 -31.52 11.97 -11.74
C VAL A 155 -30.66 11.43 -12.87
N ASN A 156 -30.57 12.20 -13.96
CA ASN A 156 -29.67 11.86 -15.05
C ASN A 156 -28.22 11.86 -14.56
N HIS A 157 -27.39 10.94 -15.10
CA HIS A 157 -25.97 10.95 -14.82
C HIS A 157 -25.15 10.86 -16.10
N ILE A 158 -24.02 11.57 -16.12
CA ILE A 158 -23.04 11.53 -17.20
C ILE A 158 -21.70 11.17 -16.57
N ALA A 159 -21.15 10.00 -16.94
CA ALA A 159 -19.85 9.57 -16.49
C ALA A 159 -18.77 10.02 -17.48
N ILE A 160 -17.69 10.57 -16.94
CA ILE A 160 -16.48 11.01 -17.66
C ILE A 160 -15.31 10.25 -17.03
N VAL A 161 -14.59 9.47 -17.82
CA VAL A 161 -13.36 8.79 -17.39
C VAL A 161 -12.19 9.64 -17.88
N GLY A 162 -11.34 10.10 -16.93
CA GLY A 162 -10.26 11.04 -17.23
C GLY A 162 -9.39 10.63 -18.43
N PRO A 163 -8.78 9.42 -18.44
CA PRO A 163 -7.95 8.97 -19.55
C PRO A 163 -8.65 8.89 -20.90
N GLU A 164 -9.98 8.67 -20.95
CA GLU A 164 -10.75 8.54 -22.20
C GLU A 164 -10.99 9.91 -22.87
N VAL A 165 -10.95 10.98 -22.11
CA VAL A 165 -11.11 12.34 -22.64
C VAL A 165 -9.83 12.83 -23.30
N ILE A 166 -8.66 12.37 -22.82
CA ILE A 166 -7.36 12.70 -23.37
C ILE A 166 -7.17 11.93 -24.70
N GLY A 167 -7.84 12.36 -25.74
CA GLY A 167 -7.79 11.74 -27.06
C GLY A 167 -6.47 11.97 -27.81
N LYS A 168 -6.26 11.25 -28.94
CA LYS A 168 -5.04 11.30 -29.76
C LYS A 168 -4.86 12.62 -30.55
N HIS A 169 -5.87 13.50 -30.63
CA HIS A 169 -5.82 14.71 -31.44
C HIS A 169 -5.94 15.99 -30.59
N TYR A 170 -5.14 16.99 -30.97
CA TYR A 170 -5.12 18.31 -30.35
C TYR A 170 -6.50 18.99 -30.47
N GLY A 171 -7.06 19.47 -29.34
CA GLY A 171 -8.31 20.24 -29.30
C GLY A 171 -9.60 19.43 -29.17
N GLU A 172 -9.61 18.13 -29.48
CA GLU A 172 -10.81 17.27 -29.33
C GLU A 172 -11.22 17.07 -27.87
N ALA A 173 -10.25 17.00 -26.98
CA ALA A 173 -10.50 16.79 -25.54
C ALA A 173 -11.23 17.98 -24.89
N GLU A 174 -10.83 19.19 -25.22
CA GLU A 174 -11.47 20.43 -24.72
C GLU A 174 -12.90 20.58 -25.23
N GLN A 175 -13.11 20.28 -26.54
CA GLN A 175 -14.43 20.32 -27.16
C GLN A 175 -15.35 19.26 -26.58
N ARG A 176 -14.88 18.01 -26.43
CA ARG A 176 -15.63 16.91 -25.86
C ARG A 176 -16.05 17.19 -24.42
N LEU A 177 -15.16 17.76 -23.62
CA LEU A 177 -15.47 18.16 -22.26
C LEU A 177 -16.60 19.20 -22.23
N ARG A 178 -16.54 20.22 -23.11
CA ARG A 178 -17.58 21.25 -23.24
C ARG A 178 -18.92 20.62 -23.65
N GLU A 179 -18.93 19.75 -24.64
CA GLU A 179 -20.14 19.07 -25.12
C GLU A 179 -20.82 18.24 -24.01
N LEU A 180 -20.03 17.55 -23.17
CA LEU A 180 -20.55 16.77 -22.05
C LEU A 180 -21.18 17.65 -20.97
N PHE A 181 -20.56 18.80 -20.67
CA PHE A 181 -21.12 19.78 -19.75
C PHE A 181 -22.40 20.43 -20.32
N ASP A 182 -22.44 20.81 -21.58
CA ASP A 182 -23.63 21.33 -22.24
C ASP A 182 -24.78 20.31 -22.27
N LYS A 183 -24.46 19.04 -22.50
CA LYS A 183 -25.44 17.94 -22.41
C LYS A 183 -26.02 17.81 -21.01
N ALA A 184 -25.18 17.92 -19.97
CA ALA A 184 -25.64 17.87 -18.58
C ALA A 184 -26.58 19.03 -18.25
N ALA A 185 -26.26 20.25 -18.72
CA ALA A 185 -27.12 21.42 -18.53
C ALA A 185 -28.52 21.25 -19.16
N LYS A 186 -28.58 20.64 -20.35
CA LYS A 186 -29.83 20.32 -21.05
C LYS A 186 -30.65 19.21 -20.41
N SER A 187 -30.01 18.32 -19.67
CA SER A 187 -30.64 17.15 -19.02
C SER A 187 -30.81 17.31 -17.52
N ALA A 188 -30.80 18.55 -17.00
CA ALA A 188 -31.01 18.82 -15.56
C ALA A 188 -32.41 18.32 -15.09
N PRO A 189 -32.53 17.72 -13.87
CA PRO A 189 -31.48 17.53 -12.87
C PRO A 189 -30.48 16.42 -13.27
N CYS A 190 -29.16 16.71 -13.16
CA CYS A 190 -28.10 15.84 -13.64
C CYS A 190 -26.90 15.83 -12.71
N ILE A 191 -26.28 14.65 -12.57
CA ILE A 191 -24.97 14.49 -11.92
C ILE A 191 -23.92 14.22 -13.00
N ILE A 192 -22.87 15.04 -13.04
CA ILE A 192 -21.66 14.76 -13.82
C ILE A 192 -20.70 14.02 -12.89
N PHE A 193 -20.30 12.82 -13.24
CA PHE A 193 -19.29 12.07 -12.50
C PHE A 193 -17.99 12.02 -13.30
N ILE A 194 -16.91 12.55 -12.73
CA ILE A 194 -15.56 12.55 -13.32
C ILE A 194 -14.70 11.57 -12.55
N ASP A 195 -14.39 10.43 -13.15
CA ASP A 195 -13.48 9.45 -12.56
C ASP A 195 -12.02 9.76 -12.93
N GLU A 196 -11.10 9.49 -12.00
CA GLU A 196 -9.67 9.78 -12.17
C GLU A 196 -9.40 11.24 -12.61
N ILE A 197 -10.01 12.21 -11.91
CA ILE A 197 -9.88 13.63 -12.25
C ILE A 197 -8.43 14.12 -12.22
N ASP A 198 -7.55 13.49 -11.45
CA ASP A 198 -6.12 13.76 -11.40
C ASP A 198 -5.42 13.54 -12.75
N SER A 199 -5.96 12.71 -13.62
CA SER A 199 -5.48 12.55 -14.99
C SER A 199 -5.87 13.72 -15.89
N LEU A 200 -7.07 14.29 -15.69
CA LEU A 200 -7.58 15.43 -16.49
C LEU A 200 -7.04 16.77 -16.00
N ALA A 201 -6.84 16.89 -14.71
CA ALA A 201 -6.51 18.17 -14.08
C ALA A 201 -5.34 18.03 -13.10
N PRO A 202 -4.16 17.61 -13.58
CA PRO A 202 -2.96 17.52 -12.76
C PRO A 202 -2.47 18.90 -12.32
N ASP A 203 -1.69 18.94 -11.25
CA ASP A 203 -1.08 20.18 -10.74
C ASP A 203 -0.17 20.84 -11.78
N ARG A 204 -0.57 22.03 -12.24
CA ARG A 204 0.13 22.80 -13.29
C ARG A 204 1.58 23.14 -12.95
N SER A 205 1.97 23.12 -11.68
CA SER A 205 3.34 23.36 -11.25
C SER A 205 4.26 22.16 -11.48
N LYS A 206 3.68 20.97 -11.63
CA LYS A 206 4.41 19.68 -11.76
C LYS A 206 4.39 19.12 -13.19
N VAL A 207 3.65 19.74 -14.10
CA VAL A 207 3.43 19.23 -15.47
C VAL A 207 4.03 20.17 -16.50
N GLU A 208 4.81 19.63 -17.43
CA GLU A 208 5.44 20.38 -18.52
C GLU A 208 4.55 20.49 -19.76
N GLY A 209 3.52 19.62 -19.92
CA GLY A 209 2.66 19.55 -21.10
C GLY A 209 1.69 20.76 -21.22
N GLU A 210 1.70 21.47 -22.35
CA GLU A 210 0.75 22.57 -22.62
C GLU A 210 -0.70 22.10 -22.77
N VAL A 211 -0.92 20.87 -23.24
CA VAL A 211 -2.25 20.28 -23.45
C VAL A 211 -2.96 20.09 -22.11
N GLU A 212 -2.27 19.55 -21.12
CA GLU A 212 -2.79 19.30 -19.79
C GLU A 212 -3.12 20.63 -19.09
N LYS A 213 -2.26 21.66 -19.23
CA LYS A 213 -2.52 23.00 -18.70
C LYS A 213 -3.77 23.63 -19.29
N ARG A 214 -4.06 23.41 -20.58
CA ARG A 214 -5.27 23.90 -21.25
C ARG A 214 -6.52 23.17 -20.80
N LEU A 215 -6.44 21.83 -20.65
CA LEU A 215 -7.56 21.02 -20.12
C LEU A 215 -7.95 21.46 -18.72
N VAL A 216 -6.95 21.68 -17.83
CA VAL A 216 -7.19 22.24 -16.50
C VAL A 216 -7.89 23.60 -16.58
N ALA A 217 -7.40 24.51 -17.43
CA ALA A 217 -7.99 25.84 -17.60
C ALA A 217 -9.43 25.76 -18.15
N GLN A 218 -9.69 24.84 -19.08
CA GLN A 218 -11.02 24.60 -19.62
C GLN A 218 -11.97 24.05 -18.55
N LEU A 219 -11.54 23.05 -17.76
CA LEU A 219 -12.35 22.49 -16.67
C LEU A 219 -12.69 23.55 -15.62
N LEU A 220 -11.72 24.38 -15.22
CA LEU A 220 -11.94 25.51 -14.32
C LEU A 220 -12.97 26.48 -14.88
N SER A 221 -12.86 26.87 -16.16
CA SER A 221 -13.80 27.77 -16.85
C SER A 221 -15.22 27.15 -16.90
N LEU A 222 -15.33 25.85 -17.16
CA LEU A 222 -16.61 25.16 -17.16
C LEU A 222 -17.21 25.12 -15.75
N MET A 223 -16.46 24.80 -14.72
CA MET A 223 -16.93 24.80 -13.33
C MET A 223 -17.42 26.20 -12.91
N ASP A 224 -16.69 27.25 -13.26
CA ASP A 224 -17.08 28.64 -12.97
C ASP A 224 -18.32 29.07 -13.79
N GLY A 225 -18.41 28.65 -15.07
CA GLY A 225 -19.56 28.93 -15.95
C GLY A 225 -20.85 28.24 -15.49
N PHE A 226 -20.74 27.07 -14.85
CA PHE A 226 -21.87 26.35 -14.26
C PHE A 226 -22.46 27.03 -13.02
N ALA A 227 -21.82 28.09 -12.53
CA ALA A 227 -22.32 28.88 -11.39
C ALA A 227 -23.77 29.38 -11.58
N GLN A 228 -24.22 29.51 -12.82
CA GLN A 228 -25.58 29.99 -13.17
C GLN A 228 -26.54 28.85 -13.54
N THR A 229 -26.07 27.62 -13.72
CA THR A 229 -26.90 26.48 -14.15
C THR A 229 -27.50 25.78 -12.93
N LYS A 230 -28.81 25.90 -12.74
CA LYS A 230 -29.53 25.23 -11.66
C LYS A 230 -29.74 23.74 -11.96
N GLY A 231 -29.56 22.87 -10.97
CA GLY A 231 -29.90 21.46 -11.06
C GLY A 231 -28.79 20.57 -11.65
N VAL A 232 -27.52 21.02 -11.69
CA VAL A 232 -26.36 20.19 -12.05
C VAL A 232 -25.35 20.21 -10.92
N ILE A 233 -24.86 19.01 -10.54
CA ILE A 233 -23.78 18.83 -9.54
C ILE A 233 -22.68 18.01 -10.19
N VAL A 234 -21.43 18.38 -9.91
CA VAL A 234 -20.25 17.68 -10.38
C VAL A 234 -19.67 16.85 -9.25
N LEU A 235 -19.60 15.54 -9.42
CA LEU A 235 -18.85 14.63 -8.54
C LEU A 235 -17.55 14.27 -9.22
N ALA A 236 -16.44 14.39 -8.52
CA ALA A 236 -15.16 13.94 -9.05
C ALA A 236 -14.52 12.93 -8.10
N ALA A 237 -13.85 11.92 -8.65
CA ALA A 237 -13.13 10.92 -7.86
C ALA A 237 -11.63 11.00 -8.16
N THR A 238 -10.82 10.90 -7.11
CA THR A 238 -9.37 10.80 -7.22
C THR A 238 -8.79 9.84 -6.19
N ASN A 239 -7.72 9.17 -6.58
CA ASN A 239 -6.90 8.37 -5.68
C ASN A 239 -5.69 9.17 -5.18
N ARG A 240 -5.41 10.35 -5.78
CA ARG A 240 -4.21 11.16 -5.56
C ARG A 240 -4.56 12.65 -5.41
N PRO A 241 -5.15 13.06 -4.28
CA PRO A 241 -5.58 14.46 -4.08
C PRO A 241 -4.42 15.46 -4.18
N ASP A 242 -3.18 15.03 -3.87
CA ASP A 242 -1.98 15.90 -3.92
C ASP A 242 -1.45 16.11 -5.35
N HIS A 243 -1.95 15.36 -6.33
CA HIS A 243 -1.64 15.55 -7.76
C HIS A 243 -2.66 16.44 -8.47
N LEU A 244 -3.76 16.78 -7.79
CA LEU A 244 -4.80 17.63 -8.36
C LEU A 244 -4.42 19.11 -8.29
N ASP A 245 -4.76 19.90 -9.32
CA ASP A 245 -4.53 21.34 -9.32
C ASP A 245 -5.25 22.03 -8.14
N PRO A 246 -4.54 22.78 -7.29
CA PRO A 246 -5.12 23.41 -6.10
C PRO A 246 -6.26 24.40 -6.43
N ALA A 247 -6.31 24.95 -7.65
CA ALA A 247 -7.38 25.83 -8.05
C ALA A 247 -8.75 25.15 -8.14
N LEU A 248 -8.80 23.82 -8.33
CA LEU A 248 -10.05 23.07 -8.33
C LEU A 248 -10.65 22.90 -6.93
N ARG A 249 -9.83 22.96 -5.89
CA ARG A 249 -10.25 22.80 -4.47
C ARG A 249 -10.67 24.13 -3.83
N ARG A 250 -10.86 25.19 -4.64
CA ARG A 250 -11.30 26.50 -4.15
C ARG A 250 -12.83 26.56 -4.02
N PRO A 251 -13.36 27.39 -3.10
CA PRO A 251 -14.79 27.63 -2.98
C PRO A 251 -15.45 27.95 -4.33
N GLY A 252 -16.65 27.39 -4.55
CA GLY A 252 -17.39 27.53 -5.80
C GLY A 252 -17.08 26.46 -6.85
N ARG A 253 -16.10 25.58 -6.61
CA ARG A 253 -15.73 24.45 -7.47
C ARG A 253 -15.91 23.14 -6.69
N PHE A 254 -14.84 22.42 -6.34
CA PHE A 254 -14.89 21.29 -5.42
C PHE A 254 -14.66 21.80 -4.00
N ASP A 255 -15.70 22.37 -3.42
CA ASP A 255 -15.67 22.99 -2.10
C ASP A 255 -15.93 22.00 -0.96
N ARG A 256 -16.33 20.77 -1.29
CA ARG A 256 -16.53 19.66 -0.35
C ARG A 256 -15.69 18.45 -0.75
N GLU A 257 -14.99 17.90 0.23
CA GLU A 257 -14.22 16.68 0.07
C GLU A 257 -14.80 15.61 0.97
N VAL A 258 -15.12 14.46 0.40
CA VAL A 258 -15.65 13.29 1.11
C VAL A 258 -14.62 12.18 1.05
N LEU A 259 -14.20 11.71 2.23
CA LEU A 259 -13.14 10.70 2.36
C LEU A 259 -13.71 9.28 2.32
N PHE A 260 -13.23 8.48 1.38
CA PHE A 260 -13.48 7.05 1.27
C PHE A 260 -12.31 6.30 1.90
N CYS A 261 -12.46 5.91 3.14
CA CYS A 261 -11.45 5.14 3.86
C CYS A 261 -11.50 3.64 3.50
N VAL A 262 -10.45 2.91 3.88
CA VAL A 262 -10.47 1.44 3.88
C VAL A 262 -11.54 0.99 4.87
N PRO A 263 -12.40 0.01 4.53
CA PRO A 263 -13.48 -0.41 5.40
C PRO A 263 -12.96 -0.99 6.72
N ASP A 264 -13.61 -0.61 7.81
CA ASP A 264 -13.40 -1.20 9.12
C ASP A 264 -13.93 -2.67 9.17
N ARG A 265 -13.86 -3.32 10.32
CA ARG A 265 -14.34 -4.70 10.49
C ARG A 265 -15.80 -4.85 10.07
N GLN A 266 -16.66 -3.94 10.54
CA GLN A 266 -18.09 -3.97 10.26
C GLN A 266 -18.36 -3.71 8.78
N GLY A 267 -17.69 -2.74 8.20
CA GLY A 267 -17.79 -2.43 6.78
C GLY A 267 -17.36 -3.59 5.88
N ARG A 268 -16.28 -4.32 6.25
CA ARG A 268 -15.87 -5.52 5.51
C ARG A 268 -16.92 -6.63 5.60
N LEU A 269 -17.52 -6.82 6.77
CA LEU A 269 -18.59 -7.79 6.95
C LEU A 269 -19.80 -7.45 6.07
N GLU A 270 -20.26 -6.20 6.06
CA GLU A 270 -21.37 -5.73 5.21
C GLU A 270 -21.07 -5.94 3.72
N ILE A 271 -19.84 -5.60 3.28
CA ILE A 271 -19.42 -5.83 1.89
C ILE A 271 -19.43 -7.32 1.55
N LEU A 272 -18.91 -8.18 2.44
CA LEU A 272 -18.92 -9.63 2.23
C LEU A 272 -20.35 -10.17 2.15
N GLN A 273 -21.26 -9.74 3.03
CA GLN A 273 -22.68 -10.13 3.01
C GLN A 273 -23.35 -9.78 1.68
N ILE A 274 -23.09 -8.57 1.17
CA ILE A 274 -23.59 -8.13 -0.14
C ILE A 274 -23.01 -9.00 -1.26
N LEU A 275 -21.70 -9.20 -1.29
CA LEU A 275 -21.02 -9.94 -2.35
C LEU A 275 -21.36 -11.43 -2.37
N THR A 276 -21.66 -12.00 -1.21
CA THR A 276 -21.98 -13.43 -1.07
C THR A 276 -23.49 -13.71 -1.11
N GLY A 277 -24.35 -12.69 -1.15
CA GLY A 277 -25.81 -12.84 -1.09
C GLY A 277 -26.41 -13.71 -2.22
N ALA A 278 -25.75 -13.82 -3.36
CA ALA A 278 -26.13 -14.69 -4.47
C ALA A 278 -25.27 -15.98 -4.57
N MET A 279 -24.32 -16.19 -3.63
CA MET A 279 -23.43 -17.35 -3.66
C MET A 279 -24.00 -18.50 -2.81
N PRO A 280 -23.93 -19.74 -3.29
CA PRO A 280 -24.34 -20.91 -2.51
C PRO A 280 -23.28 -21.23 -1.45
N LEU A 281 -23.41 -20.64 -0.28
CA LEU A 281 -22.51 -20.85 0.86
C LEU A 281 -22.87 -22.14 1.63
N ASP A 282 -21.86 -22.85 2.09
CA ASP A 282 -21.98 -23.92 3.05
C ASP A 282 -22.32 -23.36 4.44
N GLU A 283 -23.09 -24.08 5.26
CA GLU A 283 -23.47 -23.66 6.63
C GLU A 283 -22.28 -23.41 7.56
N THR A 284 -21.13 -23.94 7.23
CA THR A 284 -19.87 -23.78 7.99
C THR A 284 -19.17 -22.45 7.74
N VAL A 285 -19.63 -21.65 6.76
CA VAL A 285 -18.97 -20.39 6.38
C VAL A 285 -19.26 -19.30 7.40
N ASN A 286 -18.21 -18.85 8.08
CA ASN A 286 -18.27 -17.73 9.02
C ASN A 286 -17.69 -16.47 8.36
N LEU A 287 -18.58 -15.58 7.87
CA LEU A 287 -18.21 -14.32 7.23
C LEU A 287 -17.53 -13.34 8.20
N GLU A 288 -17.85 -13.41 9.50
CA GLU A 288 -17.20 -12.57 10.51
C GLU A 288 -15.71 -12.93 10.64
N ALA A 289 -15.39 -14.24 10.70
CA ALA A 289 -14.02 -14.71 10.74
C ALA A 289 -13.25 -14.31 9.47
N ILE A 290 -13.90 -14.33 8.30
CA ILE A 290 -13.30 -13.87 7.05
C ILE A 290 -13.05 -12.36 7.09
N ALA A 291 -14.01 -11.57 7.59
CA ALA A 291 -13.86 -10.13 7.76
C ALA A 291 -12.72 -9.76 8.74
N ASP A 292 -12.53 -10.58 9.79
CA ASP A 292 -11.43 -10.42 10.74
C ASP A 292 -10.05 -10.65 10.10
N LEU A 293 -9.94 -11.62 9.21
CA LEU A 293 -8.70 -11.93 8.50
C LEU A 293 -8.40 -10.99 7.33
N ALA A 294 -9.43 -10.34 6.77
CA ALA A 294 -9.30 -9.46 5.61
C ALA A 294 -8.91 -8.01 5.98
N VAL A 295 -8.01 -7.82 6.94
CA VAL A 295 -7.53 -6.49 7.34
C VAL A 295 -6.84 -5.80 6.17
N GLY A 296 -7.19 -4.52 5.90
CA GLY A 296 -6.62 -3.74 4.81
C GLY A 296 -7.21 -4.02 3.42
N PHE A 297 -8.16 -4.95 3.30
CA PHE A 297 -8.85 -5.23 2.04
C PHE A 297 -9.91 -4.16 1.76
N VAL A 298 -9.92 -3.64 0.55
CA VAL A 298 -10.97 -2.75 0.05
C VAL A 298 -12.09 -3.55 -0.64
N GLY A 299 -13.19 -2.91 -0.99
CA GLY A 299 -14.33 -3.59 -1.63
C GLY A 299 -13.97 -4.37 -2.89
N ALA A 300 -13.06 -3.86 -3.73
CA ALA A 300 -12.56 -4.56 -4.91
C ALA A 300 -11.77 -5.83 -4.55
N ASP A 301 -10.96 -5.78 -3.49
CA ASP A 301 -10.20 -6.95 -3.04
C ASP A 301 -11.13 -8.02 -2.45
N LEU A 302 -12.11 -7.62 -1.62
CA LEU A 302 -13.11 -8.53 -1.09
C LEU A 302 -13.93 -9.21 -2.20
N LYS A 303 -14.26 -8.46 -3.26
CA LYS A 303 -14.89 -9.03 -4.47
C LYS A 303 -13.99 -10.06 -5.13
N ALA A 304 -12.70 -9.77 -5.27
CA ALA A 304 -11.73 -10.73 -5.82
C ALA A 304 -11.60 -11.98 -4.94
N VAL A 305 -11.63 -11.85 -3.59
CA VAL A 305 -11.65 -12.98 -2.65
C VAL A 305 -12.88 -13.86 -2.87
N CYS A 306 -14.08 -13.26 -2.94
CA CYS A 306 -15.32 -14.00 -3.18
C CYS A 306 -15.27 -14.75 -4.54
N GLN A 307 -14.81 -14.08 -5.60
CA GLN A 307 -14.65 -14.72 -6.92
C GLN A 307 -13.63 -15.86 -6.86
N LYS A 308 -12.49 -15.65 -6.21
CA LYS A 308 -11.45 -16.69 -6.10
C LYS A 308 -11.93 -17.89 -5.29
N ALA A 309 -12.65 -17.65 -4.18
CA ALA A 309 -13.26 -18.70 -3.37
C ALA A 309 -14.26 -19.52 -4.20
N ALA A 310 -15.09 -18.86 -5.01
CA ALA A 310 -16.00 -19.54 -5.94
C ALA A 310 -15.25 -20.40 -6.97
N TYR A 311 -14.14 -19.90 -7.54
CA TYR A 311 -13.30 -20.68 -8.44
C TYR A 311 -12.60 -21.86 -7.73
N SER A 312 -12.18 -21.71 -6.47
CA SER A 312 -11.62 -22.79 -5.66
C SER A 312 -12.66 -23.88 -5.41
N ALA A 313 -13.88 -23.50 -5.05
CA ALA A 313 -15.00 -24.42 -4.89
C ALA A 313 -15.34 -25.15 -6.20
N LEU A 314 -15.34 -24.43 -7.33
CA LEU A 314 -15.55 -25.02 -8.66
C LEU A 314 -14.47 -26.07 -8.96
N ARG A 315 -13.20 -25.77 -8.79
CA ARG A 315 -12.09 -26.71 -9.02
C ARG A 315 -12.16 -27.94 -8.14
N ARG A 316 -12.60 -27.78 -6.89
CA ARG A 316 -12.77 -28.88 -5.95
C ARG A 316 -13.90 -29.83 -6.33
N GLN A 317 -15.01 -29.28 -6.83
CA GLN A 317 -16.22 -30.04 -7.14
C GLN A 317 -16.28 -30.52 -8.60
N VAL A 318 -15.63 -29.80 -9.52
CA VAL A 318 -15.58 -30.10 -10.94
C VAL A 318 -14.12 -30.18 -11.39
N PRO A 319 -13.44 -31.34 -11.23
CA PRO A 319 -12.01 -31.48 -11.49
C PRO A 319 -11.63 -31.41 -12.97
N SER A 320 -12.56 -31.58 -13.89
CA SER A 320 -12.35 -31.43 -15.33
C SER A 320 -13.56 -30.77 -16.02
N ILE A 321 -13.30 -30.09 -17.14
CA ILE A 321 -14.37 -29.39 -17.94
C ILE A 321 -15.44 -30.36 -18.43
N GLU A 322 -15.11 -31.63 -18.61
CA GLU A 322 -16.00 -32.70 -19.09
C GLU A 322 -16.73 -33.44 -17.93
N ALA A 323 -16.43 -33.10 -16.68
CA ALA A 323 -17.07 -33.72 -15.53
C ALA A 323 -18.54 -33.31 -15.41
N GLN A 324 -19.39 -34.24 -14.95
CA GLN A 324 -20.80 -33.92 -14.69
C GLN A 324 -20.89 -32.84 -13.61
N ILE A 325 -21.75 -31.85 -13.86
CA ILE A 325 -22.00 -30.76 -12.91
C ILE A 325 -22.80 -31.35 -11.74
N PRO A 326 -22.33 -31.18 -10.49
CA PRO A 326 -23.07 -31.62 -9.31
C PRO A 326 -24.39 -30.86 -9.19
N ASP A 327 -25.45 -31.51 -8.71
CA ASP A 327 -26.77 -30.89 -8.52
C ASP A 327 -26.74 -29.73 -7.49
N THR A 328 -25.81 -29.78 -6.55
CA THR A 328 -25.59 -28.72 -5.55
C THR A 328 -24.11 -28.37 -5.47
N MET A 329 -23.80 -27.10 -5.74
CA MET A 329 -22.46 -26.57 -5.59
C MET A 329 -22.41 -25.67 -4.37
N THR A 330 -21.45 -25.89 -3.46
CA THR A 330 -21.28 -25.08 -2.25
C THR A 330 -19.86 -24.56 -2.10
N VAL A 331 -19.75 -23.31 -1.64
CA VAL A 331 -18.49 -22.68 -1.29
C VAL A 331 -18.24 -22.84 0.21
N GLN A 332 -17.09 -23.38 0.59
CA GLN A 332 -16.72 -23.68 1.98
C GLN A 332 -15.78 -22.64 2.57
N GLN A 333 -15.65 -22.64 3.88
CA GLN A 333 -14.71 -21.77 4.61
C GLN A 333 -13.26 -21.93 4.14
N SER A 334 -12.85 -23.16 3.79
CA SER A 334 -11.50 -23.46 3.26
C SER A 334 -11.20 -22.75 1.96
N ASP A 335 -12.22 -22.58 1.07
CA ASP A 335 -12.07 -21.91 -0.20
C ASP A 335 -11.79 -20.42 -0.01
N PHE A 336 -12.45 -19.78 0.97
CA PHE A 336 -12.19 -18.39 1.35
C PHE A 336 -10.81 -18.20 2.00
N LEU A 337 -10.41 -19.11 2.90
CA LEU A 337 -9.09 -19.04 3.54
C LEU A 337 -7.96 -19.19 2.53
N GLN A 338 -8.14 -20.05 1.53
CA GLN A 338 -7.17 -20.17 0.44
C GLN A 338 -7.13 -18.89 -0.41
N ALA A 339 -8.29 -18.33 -0.76
CA ALA A 339 -8.37 -17.09 -1.53
C ALA A 339 -7.70 -15.91 -0.81
N LEU A 340 -7.86 -15.79 0.51
CA LEU A 340 -7.22 -14.74 1.33
C LEU A 340 -5.69 -14.86 1.32
N LYS A 341 -5.11 -16.06 1.28
CA LYS A 341 -3.65 -16.25 1.20
C LYS A 341 -3.08 -15.82 -0.15
N GLU A 342 -3.87 -15.94 -1.23
CA GLU A 342 -3.40 -15.67 -2.59
C GLU A 342 -3.59 -14.21 -3.02
N ILE A 343 -4.55 -13.50 -2.43
CA ILE A 343 -4.87 -12.11 -2.79
C ILE A 343 -4.19 -11.15 -1.80
N LYS A 344 -3.34 -10.28 -2.33
CA LYS A 344 -2.75 -9.18 -1.56
C LYS A 344 -3.62 -7.94 -1.68
N PRO A 345 -3.93 -7.24 -0.57
CA PRO A 345 -4.72 -6.01 -0.56
C PRO A 345 -4.18 -4.95 -1.52
N ALA A 346 -5.06 -4.27 -2.25
CA ALA A 346 -4.68 -3.26 -3.25
C ALA A 346 -3.97 -2.06 -2.61
N VAL A 347 -4.41 -1.66 -1.41
CA VAL A 347 -3.79 -0.58 -0.64
C VAL A 347 -2.34 -0.93 -0.25
N LEU A 348 -2.05 -2.21 -0.08
CA LEU A 348 -0.72 -2.71 0.26
C LEU A 348 0.21 -2.79 -0.96
N ARG A 349 -0.31 -2.78 -2.20
CA ARG A 349 0.54 -2.85 -3.41
C ARG A 349 1.31 -1.55 -3.68
N SER A 350 0.80 -0.41 -3.22
CA SER A 350 1.43 0.91 -3.39
C SER A 350 2.28 1.37 -2.20
N VAL A 351 2.24 0.62 -1.10
CA VAL A 351 3.02 0.84 0.14
C VAL A 351 3.40 -0.54 0.63
N GLU A 352 4.61 -0.71 1.14
CA GLU A 352 4.96 -1.89 1.93
C GLU A 352 4.20 -1.84 3.27
N VAL A 353 2.89 -2.01 3.20
CA VAL A 353 2.06 -2.18 4.40
C VAL A 353 2.03 -3.66 4.70
N GLU A 354 2.62 -4.03 5.80
CA GLU A 354 2.59 -5.38 6.31
C GLU A 354 1.29 -5.58 7.11
N SER A 355 0.68 -6.74 6.99
CA SER A 355 -0.26 -7.25 7.99
C SER A 355 0.55 -8.19 8.89
N PRO A 356 1.13 -7.71 9.98
CA PRO A 356 1.99 -8.54 10.80
C PRO A 356 1.14 -9.62 11.48
N ASN A 357 1.66 -10.83 11.46
CA ASN A 357 1.06 -11.96 12.19
C ASN A 357 2.06 -12.42 13.26
N VAL A 358 2.40 -11.51 14.16
CA VAL A 358 3.32 -11.76 15.28
C VAL A 358 2.52 -11.85 16.57
N ALA A 359 2.54 -13.01 17.19
CA ALA A 359 1.91 -13.21 18.49
C ALA A 359 2.83 -12.74 19.64
N TRP A 360 2.24 -12.31 20.76
CA TRP A 360 3.01 -11.96 21.95
C TRP A 360 3.82 -13.12 22.51
N SER A 361 3.40 -14.36 22.25
CA SER A 361 4.11 -15.58 22.65
C SER A 361 5.43 -15.78 21.89
N GLU A 362 5.59 -15.15 20.72
CA GLU A 362 6.82 -15.18 19.93
C GLU A 362 7.89 -14.21 20.45
N ILE A 363 7.55 -13.38 21.44
CA ILE A 363 8.49 -12.45 22.07
C ILE A 363 8.78 -12.97 23.47
N GLY A 364 10.02 -13.41 23.72
CA GLY A 364 10.46 -13.88 25.02
C GLY A 364 10.73 -12.73 26.00
N GLY A 365 10.19 -12.81 27.22
CA GLY A 365 10.39 -11.80 28.27
C GLY A 365 9.67 -10.47 28.02
N LEU A 366 10.15 -9.39 28.64
CA LEU A 366 9.62 -8.02 28.52
C LEU A 366 8.15 -7.85 28.97
N GLU A 367 7.71 -8.59 29.99
CA GLU A 367 6.28 -8.68 30.37
C GLU A 367 5.69 -7.32 30.78
N GLU A 368 6.44 -6.48 31.49
CA GLU A 368 5.99 -5.15 31.90
C GLU A 368 5.76 -4.24 30.68
N ILE A 369 6.68 -4.30 29.70
CA ILE A 369 6.57 -3.52 28.46
C ILE A 369 5.40 -4.01 27.62
N LYS A 370 5.23 -5.34 27.51
CA LYS A 370 4.10 -5.95 26.81
C LYS A 370 2.77 -5.53 27.43
N GLN A 371 2.67 -5.53 28.75
CA GLN A 371 1.49 -5.10 29.49
C GLN A 371 1.17 -3.63 29.19
N THR A 372 2.15 -2.73 29.34
CA THR A 372 2.00 -1.30 29.06
C THR A 372 1.60 -1.04 27.61
N LEU A 373 2.19 -1.77 26.66
CA LEU A 373 1.83 -1.68 25.25
C LEU A 373 0.39 -2.16 24.99
N ARG A 374 -0.04 -3.29 25.58
CA ARG A 374 -1.42 -3.78 25.46
C ARG A 374 -2.41 -2.74 25.96
N GLU A 375 -2.21 -2.21 27.17
CA GLU A 375 -3.10 -1.20 27.77
C GLU A 375 -3.17 0.07 26.91
N SER A 376 -2.04 0.52 26.37
CA SER A 376 -1.97 1.70 25.51
C SER A 376 -2.69 1.49 24.18
N VAL A 377 -2.57 0.31 23.59
CA VAL A 377 -3.18 -0.05 22.30
C VAL A 377 -4.69 -0.27 22.45
N GLU A 378 -5.11 -1.01 23.46
CA GLU A 378 -6.52 -1.23 23.76
C GLU A 378 -7.24 0.11 23.97
N GLY A 379 -6.59 1.04 24.69
CA GLY A 379 -7.11 2.37 24.87
C GLY A 379 -7.22 3.20 23.62
N ALA A 380 -6.17 3.21 22.79
CA ALA A 380 -6.10 4.06 21.61
C ALA A 380 -6.93 3.55 20.43
N LEU A 381 -6.99 2.23 20.20
CA LEU A 381 -7.54 1.62 18.99
C LEU A 381 -8.83 0.83 19.23
N LEU A 382 -9.04 0.20 20.40
CA LEU A 382 -10.17 -0.71 20.63
C LEU A 382 -11.27 -0.12 21.52
N HIS A 383 -10.94 0.68 22.55
CA HIS A 383 -11.90 1.15 23.56
C HIS A 383 -12.05 2.66 23.63
N ARG A 384 -12.09 3.31 22.48
CA ARG A 384 -12.20 4.76 22.34
C ARG A 384 -13.35 5.39 23.14
N GLU A 385 -14.50 4.71 23.20
CA GLU A 385 -15.68 5.22 23.91
C GLU A 385 -15.45 5.40 25.42
N LEU A 386 -14.62 4.52 26.04
CA LEU A 386 -14.28 4.63 27.45
C LEU A 386 -13.42 5.89 27.70
N TYR A 387 -12.47 6.17 26.80
CA TYR A 387 -11.64 7.36 26.89
C TYR A 387 -12.44 8.64 26.66
N LEU A 388 -13.41 8.63 25.74
CA LEU A 388 -14.31 9.77 25.54
C LEU A 388 -15.19 10.03 26.77
N LYS A 389 -15.74 8.97 27.40
CA LYS A 389 -16.55 9.10 28.62
C LYS A 389 -15.76 9.57 29.82
N THR A 390 -14.52 9.10 29.98
CA THR A 390 -13.64 9.49 31.10
C THR A 390 -12.88 10.79 30.84
N LYS A 391 -12.94 11.34 29.61
CA LYS A 391 -12.12 12.47 29.13
C LYS A 391 -10.61 12.22 29.24
N ALA A 392 -10.19 10.95 29.35
CA ALA A 392 -8.80 10.57 29.30
C ALA A 392 -8.28 10.69 27.86
N ARG A 393 -6.99 10.97 27.72
CA ARG A 393 -6.34 11.06 26.42
C ARG A 393 -5.44 9.84 26.25
N PRO A 394 -5.71 8.95 25.27
CA PRO A 394 -4.78 7.88 24.96
C PRO A 394 -3.47 8.45 24.41
N PRO A 395 -2.34 7.77 24.60
CA PRO A 395 -1.08 8.20 23.99
C PRO A 395 -1.20 8.19 22.47
N LYS A 396 -0.72 9.27 21.84
CA LYS A 396 -0.70 9.37 20.37
C LYS A 396 0.52 8.68 19.77
N GLY A 397 1.59 8.63 20.53
CA GLY A 397 2.85 8.05 20.11
C GLY A 397 3.64 7.41 21.22
N ILE A 398 4.36 6.37 20.87
CA ILE A 398 5.19 5.57 21.78
C ILE A 398 6.63 5.62 21.27
N LEU A 399 7.58 5.91 22.13
CA LEU A 399 9.01 5.78 21.84
C LEU A 399 9.57 4.52 22.51
N LEU A 400 10.05 3.58 21.71
CA LEU A 400 10.83 2.43 22.16
C LEU A 400 12.33 2.78 22.06
N TRP A 401 13.03 2.82 23.16
CA TRP A 401 14.46 3.15 23.15
C TRP A 401 15.28 2.11 23.91
N GLY A 402 16.54 1.93 23.53
CA GLY A 402 17.43 0.95 24.16
C GLY A 402 18.43 0.34 23.20
N PRO A 403 19.27 -0.59 23.63
CA PRO A 403 20.31 -1.21 22.83
C PRO A 403 19.77 -1.87 21.56
N PRO A 404 20.57 -2.01 20.48
CA PRO A 404 20.17 -2.73 19.28
C PRO A 404 19.94 -4.23 19.56
N GLY A 405 19.06 -4.86 18.77
CA GLY A 405 18.79 -6.29 18.88
C GLY A 405 17.93 -6.72 20.09
N THR A 406 17.28 -5.77 20.81
CA THR A 406 16.41 -6.05 21.95
C THR A 406 14.93 -6.31 21.56
N GLY A 407 14.59 -6.33 20.26
CA GLY A 407 13.25 -6.72 19.79
C GLY A 407 12.26 -5.57 19.63
N LYS A 408 12.69 -4.29 19.56
CA LYS A 408 11.82 -3.11 19.39
C LYS A 408 10.88 -3.21 18.18
N THR A 409 11.38 -3.63 17.03
CA THR A 409 10.59 -3.83 15.80
C THR A 409 9.57 -4.96 15.95
N MET A 410 9.94 -6.06 16.65
CA MET A 410 9.02 -7.18 16.92
C MET A 410 7.88 -6.76 17.86
N LEU A 411 8.18 -5.96 18.90
CA LEU A 411 7.16 -5.38 19.78
C LEU A 411 6.14 -4.55 19.00
N ALA A 412 6.60 -3.68 18.09
CA ALA A 412 5.72 -2.86 17.27
C ALA A 412 4.83 -3.71 16.34
N LYS A 413 5.38 -4.79 15.75
CA LYS A 413 4.62 -5.73 14.93
C LYS A 413 3.58 -6.50 15.76
N ALA A 414 3.90 -6.92 16.97
CA ALA A 414 2.96 -7.59 17.87
C ALA A 414 1.82 -6.66 18.30
N VAL A 415 2.10 -5.38 18.55
CA VAL A 415 1.10 -4.35 18.80
C VAL A 415 0.10 -4.25 17.66
N ALA A 416 0.58 -4.13 16.43
CA ALA A 416 -0.29 -4.02 15.26
C ALA A 416 -1.12 -5.30 15.03
N SER A 417 -0.52 -6.46 15.23
CA SER A 417 -1.20 -7.76 15.16
C SER A 417 -2.34 -7.87 16.18
N GLN A 418 -2.08 -7.51 17.45
CA GLN A 418 -3.08 -7.51 18.52
C GLN A 418 -4.25 -6.56 18.20
N ALA A 419 -3.94 -5.36 17.72
CA ALA A 419 -4.94 -4.35 17.38
C ALA A 419 -5.69 -4.66 16.08
N ARG A 420 -5.30 -5.70 15.34
CA ARG A 420 -5.79 -5.99 14.00
C ARG A 420 -5.71 -4.74 13.10
N ALA A 421 -4.63 -3.97 13.26
CA ALA A 421 -4.36 -2.75 12.55
C ALA A 421 -3.36 -2.97 11.41
N ASN A 422 -3.46 -2.16 10.38
CA ASN A 422 -2.45 -2.08 9.33
C ASN A 422 -1.12 -1.60 9.92
N PHE A 423 -0.01 -2.09 9.40
CA PHE A 423 1.34 -1.75 9.87
C PHE A 423 2.16 -1.15 8.75
N ILE A 424 2.61 0.07 8.94
CA ILE A 424 3.51 0.77 8.01
C ILE A 424 4.86 0.89 8.68
N CYS A 425 5.85 0.15 8.16
CA CYS A 425 7.23 0.21 8.63
C CYS A 425 8.03 1.15 7.74
N VAL A 426 8.76 2.08 8.37
CA VAL A 426 9.62 3.04 7.67
C VAL A 426 10.93 3.18 8.43
N ASN A 427 12.05 3.12 7.70
CA ASN A 427 13.36 3.42 8.24
C ASN A 427 13.66 4.91 8.09
N GLY A 428 14.15 5.54 9.15
CA GLY A 428 14.52 6.97 9.13
C GLY A 428 15.40 7.37 7.95
N PRO A 429 16.53 6.68 7.68
CA PRO A 429 17.41 6.96 6.55
C PRO A 429 16.71 6.94 5.17
N GLU A 430 15.72 6.06 4.97
CA GLU A 430 15.00 5.94 3.69
C GLU A 430 14.16 7.18 3.36
N LEU A 431 13.60 7.83 4.39
CA LEU A 431 12.85 9.07 4.21
C LEU A 431 13.76 10.26 3.88
N LEU A 432 15.02 10.24 4.31
CA LEU A 432 16.00 11.29 4.01
C LEU A 432 16.67 11.11 2.64
N SER A 433 16.84 9.85 2.16
CA SER A 433 17.58 9.54 0.94
C SER A 433 16.84 9.89 -0.36
N LYS A 434 15.54 10.12 -0.31
CA LYS A 434 14.76 10.57 -1.47
C LYS A 434 14.96 12.06 -1.70
N TRP A 435 15.99 12.44 -2.49
CA TRP A 435 16.26 13.78 -3.08
C TRP A 435 15.97 15.01 -2.22
N VAL A 436 16.90 15.92 -2.14
CA VAL A 436 16.78 17.23 -1.46
C VAL A 436 15.50 17.94 -1.92
N GLY A 437 14.56 18.18 -0.97
CA GLY A 437 13.22 18.76 -1.24
C GLY A 437 12.05 17.77 -1.26
N ALA A 438 12.28 16.45 -1.43
CA ALA A 438 11.22 15.44 -1.42
C ALA A 438 10.98 14.82 -0.02
N SER A 439 11.86 15.05 0.96
CA SER A 439 11.78 14.41 2.28
C SER A 439 10.59 14.92 3.10
N GLU A 440 10.27 16.21 3.05
CA GLU A 440 9.05 16.78 3.68
C GLU A 440 7.77 16.18 3.06
N GLN A 441 7.78 16.04 1.73
CA GLN A 441 6.66 15.44 1.00
C GLN A 441 6.52 13.94 1.36
N ALA A 442 7.62 13.22 1.53
CA ALA A 442 7.60 11.81 1.92
C ALA A 442 6.97 11.60 3.31
N VAL A 443 7.28 12.48 4.29
CA VAL A 443 6.63 12.46 5.62
C VAL A 443 5.12 12.74 5.48
N ARG A 444 4.73 13.74 4.70
CA ARG A 444 3.32 14.07 4.47
C ARG A 444 2.57 12.92 3.79
N GLU A 445 3.17 12.30 2.78
CA GLU A 445 2.62 11.14 2.09
C GLU A 445 2.49 9.93 3.02
N LEU A 446 3.46 9.67 3.91
CA LEU A 446 3.40 8.61 4.91
C LEU A 446 2.15 8.74 5.80
N PHE A 447 1.94 9.92 6.38
CA PHE A 447 0.78 10.17 7.24
C PHE A 447 -0.54 10.21 6.47
N ALA A 448 -0.55 10.72 5.23
CA ALA A 448 -1.72 10.64 4.36
C ALA A 448 -2.11 9.18 4.07
N LYS A 449 -1.14 8.33 3.76
CA LYS A 449 -1.33 6.88 3.56
C LYS A 449 -1.84 6.19 4.83
N ALA A 450 -1.28 6.53 5.99
CA ALA A 450 -1.74 5.98 7.27
C ALA A 450 -3.18 6.37 7.59
N ARG A 451 -3.60 7.61 7.28
CA ARG A 451 -5.01 8.03 7.43
C ARG A 451 -5.94 7.22 6.54
N LEU A 452 -5.53 6.92 5.32
CA LEU A 452 -6.30 6.09 4.39
C LEU A 452 -6.33 4.61 4.79
N ALA A 453 -5.28 4.14 5.46
CA ALA A 453 -5.14 2.76 5.94
C ALA A 453 -5.61 2.56 7.40
N ALA A 454 -6.27 3.54 8.00
CA ALA A 454 -6.74 3.43 9.40
C ALA A 454 -7.77 2.27 9.56
N PRO A 455 -7.74 1.51 10.66
CA PRO A 455 -6.81 1.61 11.79
C PRO A 455 -5.38 1.20 11.41
N CYS A 456 -4.39 2.01 11.82
CA CYS A 456 -3.02 1.84 11.37
C CYS A 456 -2.00 2.12 12.48
N VAL A 457 -0.92 1.33 12.52
CA VAL A 457 0.28 1.59 13.31
C VAL A 457 1.40 2.01 12.37
N ILE A 458 1.91 3.22 12.54
CA ILE A 458 3.12 3.69 11.87
C ILE A 458 4.31 3.35 12.76
N PHE A 459 5.24 2.55 12.25
CA PHE A 459 6.50 2.28 12.93
C PHE A 459 7.65 2.99 12.21
N ILE A 460 8.36 3.84 12.95
CA ILE A 460 9.51 4.59 12.45
C ILE A 460 10.76 4.08 13.16
N ASP A 461 11.56 3.29 12.45
CA ASP A 461 12.85 2.83 13.00
C ASP A 461 13.94 3.88 12.80
N GLU A 462 14.92 3.92 13.69
CA GLU A 462 16.01 4.88 13.68
C GLU A 462 15.53 6.35 13.56
N ILE A 463 14.51 6.72 14.35
CA ILE A 463 13.93 8.06 14.30
C ILE A 463 14.95 9.19 14.60
N ASP A 464 16.03 8.89 15.29
CA ASP A 464 17.12 9.82 15.57
C ASP A 464 17.83 10.32 14.31
N THR A 465 17.73 9.59 13.19
CA THR A 465 18.23 10.02 11.88
C THR A 465 17.31 11.07 11.24
N LEU A 466 15.98 10.94 11.42
CA LEU A 466 14.99 11.90 10.91
C LEU A 466 14.92 13.18 11.74
N ALA A 467 15.09 13.05 13.03
CA ALA A 467 14.87 14.11 13.99
C ALA A 467 16.05 14.27 14.96
N PRO A 468 17.21 14.62 14.46
CA PRO A 468 18.39 14.83 15.30
C PRO A 468 18.25 16.05 16.20
N ALA A 469 18.88 16.01 17.38
CA ALA A 469 18.94 17.12 18.30
C ALA A 469 19.59 18.35 17.65
N ARG A 470 18.96 19.50 17.80
CA ARG A 470 19.39 20.77 17.19
C ARG A 470 20.83 21.13 17.60
N GLY A 471 21.63 21.56 16.64
CA GLY A 471 22.99 22.07 16.87
C GLY A 471 24.12 21.05 16.78
N ARG A 472 23.85 19.77 16.49
CA ARG A 472 24.91 18.73 16.33
C ARG A 472 25.44 18.54 14.91
N TYR A 473 24.75 19.04 13.89
CA TYR A 473 25.18 18.92 12.48
C TYR A 473 25.50 20.26 11.86
N ASN A 474 26.79 20.48 11.55
CA ASN A 474 27.29 21.72 10.93
C ASN A 474 27.25 21.75 9.40
N GLY A 475 26.54 20.85 8.73
CA GLY A 475 26.68 20.69 7.28
C GLY A 475 25.42 20.89 6.42
N ASP A 476 24.21 20.62 6.91
CA ASP A 476 22.99 20.65 6.09
C ASP A 476 21.72 20.92 6.92
N SER A 477 21.84 21.86 7.84
CA SER A 477 20.84 22.14 8.89
C SER A 477 19.44 22.52 8.38
N GLY A 478 19.32 23.03 7.16
CA GLY A 478 18.06 23.51 6.63
C GLY A 478 17.08 22.41 6.17
N VAL A 479 17.54 21.24 5.76
CA VAL A 479 16.67 20.15 5.29
C VAL A 479 16.17 19.32 6.46
N SER A 480 17.06 18.94 7.39
CA SER A 480 16.68 18.19 8.60
C SER A 480 15.67 18.97 9.45
N ASP A 481 15.90 20.27 9.68
CA ASP A 481 14.98 21.10 10.47
C ASP A 481 13.56 21.19 9.86
N ARG A 482 13.45 21.21 8.53
CA ARG A 482 12.17 21.22 7.83
C ARG A 482 11.45 19.87 7.93
N VAL A 483 12.18 18.76 7.79
CA VAL A 483 11.61 17.40 7.96
C VAL A 483 11.11 17.21 9.38
N VAL A 484 11.89 17.62 10.38
CA VAL A 484 11.46 17.63 11.79
C VAL A 484 10.21 18.50 11.97
N GLY A 485 10.20 19.70 11.40
CA GLY A 485 9.03 20.60 11.45
C GLY A 485 7.77 19.96 10.83
N GLN A 486 7.90 19.28 9.69
CA GLN A 486 6.80 18.56 9.05
C GLN A 486 6.34 17.37 9.91
N LEU A 487 7.26 16.57 10.46
CA LEU A 487 6.93 15.45 11.33
C LEU A 487 6.16 15.92 12.58
N LEU A 488 6.62 17.02 13.21
CA LEU A 488 5.92 17.61 14.34
C LEU A 488 4.50 18.07 13.96
N THR A 489 4.34 18.70 12.80
CA THR A 489 3.05 19.14 12.27
C THR A 489 2.10 17.95 12.05
N GLU A 490 2.59 16.85 11.49
CA GLU A 490 1.78 15.65 11.27
C GLU A 490 1.38 14.97 12.59
N LEU A 491 2.31 14.88 13.56
CA LEU A 491 2.01 14.33 14.89
C LEU A 491 0.97 15.19 15.64
N ASP A 492 1.11 16.51 15.60
CA ASP A 492 0.12 17.43 16.19
C ASP A 492 -1.23 17.36 15.48
N GLY A 493 -1.21 17.18 14.17
CA GLY A 493 -2.40 17.04 13.29
C GLY A 493 -3.13 15.71 13.44
N LEU A 494 -2.59 14.71 14.17
CA LEU A 494 -3.31 13.50 14.52
C LEU A 494 -4.45 13.89 15.50
N GLN A 495 -5.64 14.05 14.93
CA GLN A 495 -6.84 14.35 15.73
C GLN A 495 -7.13 13.21 16.70
N THR A 496 -7.73 13.53 17.84
CA THR A 496 -8.21 12.56 18.86
C THR A 496 -9.24 11.54 18.31
N GLY A 497 -9.44 11.53 17.02
CA GLY A 497 -10.37 10.69 16.28
C GLY A 497 -9.75 9.77 15.24
N ALA A 498 -8.49 9.96 14.90
CA ALA A 498 -7.82 9.06 13.95
C ALA A 498 -7.36 7.80 14.70
N THR A 499 -7.74 6.64 14.21
CA THR A 499 -7.30 5.33 14.69
C THR A 499 -5.87 5.04 14.17
N ILE A 500 -4.95 5.97 14.46
CA ILE A 500 -3.54 5.89 14.07
C ILE A 500 -2.69 5.98 15.34
N LEU A 501 -1.80 5.01 15.52
CA LEU A 501 -0.79 5.00 16.57
C LEU A 501 0.59 5.11 15.94
N VAL A 502 1.43 6.01 16.43
CA VAL A 502 2.82 6.13 15.98
C VAL A 502 3.73 5.46 16.99
N ILE A 503 4.52 4.50 16.56
CA ILE A 503 5.57 3.86 17.37
C ILE A 503 6.90 4.20 16.74
N ALA A 504 7.79 4.84 17.48
CA ALA A 504 9.13 5.16 17.03
C ALA A 504 10.17 4.33 17.80
N ALA A 505 11.27 3.97 17.14
CA ALA A 505 12.37 3.28 17.78
C ALA A 505 13.69 4.05 17.59
N THR A 506 14.52 4.03 18.64
CA THR A 506 15.89 4.57 18.57
C THR A 506 16.84 3.78 19.47
N ASN A 507 18.09 3.70 19.05
CA ASN A 507 19.18 3.20 19.88
C ASN A 507 19.94 4.35 20.58
N ARG A 508 19.61 5.63 20.26
CA ARG A 508 20.32 6.82 20.73
C ARG A 508 19.35 7.90 21.20
N PRO A 509 18.68 7.71 22.35
CA PRO A 509 17.67 8.67 22.83
C PRO A 509 18.23 10.09 23.02
N ASN A 510 19.51 10.23 23.39
CA ASN A 510 20.18 11.51 23.56
C ASN A 510 20.48 12.26 22.24
N ALA A 511 20.30 11.60 21.08
CA ALA A 511 20.48 12.20 19.77
C ALA A 511 19.18 12.78 19.20
N LEU A 512 18.04 12.55 19.87
CA LEU A 512 16.71 12.92 19.39
C LEU A 512 16.34 14.37 19.80
N ASP A 513 15.64 15.10 18.92
CA ASP A 513 15.11 16.44 19.23
C ASP A 513 14.04 16.32 20.34
N SER A 514 14.25 17.04 21.44
CA SER A 514 13.36 17.06 22.60
C SER A 514 11.92 17.52 22.27
N ALA A 515 11.72 18.24 21.18
CA ALA A 515 10.38 18.66 20.75
C ALA A 515 9.46 17.49 20.41
N ILE A 516 10.02 16.36 19.93
CA ILE A 516 9.24 15.16 19.59
C ILE A 516 8.73 14.43 20.84
N LEU A 517 9.46 14.54 21.95
CA LEU A 517 9.16 13.86 23.22
C LEU A 517 8.13 14.61 24.08
N ARG A 518 7.58 15.72 23.57
CA ARG A 518 6.57 16.49 24.31
C ARG A 518 5.22 15.78 24.35
N ALA A 519 4.45 16.06 25.41
CA ALA A 519 3.10 15.55 25.60
C ALA A 519 2.23 15.79 24.34
N GLY A 520 1.51 14.74 23.93
CA GLY A 520 0.68 14.73 22.72
C GLY A 520 1.39 14.34 21.42
N ARG A 521 2.67 13.94 21.49
CA ARG A 521 3.50 13.41 20.39
C ARG A 521 4.00 12.02 20.76
N LEU A 522 5.31 11.81 20.95
CA LEU A 522 5.86 10.56 21.50
C LEU A 522 5.96 10.67 23.01
N ASP A 523 4.82 10.69 23.67
CA ASP A 523 4.70 10.99 25.09
C ASP A 523 4.88 9.76 26.00
N LEU A 524 4.67 8.55 25.50
CA LEU A 524 4.98 7.32 26.20
C LEU A 524 6.36 6.80 25.79
N GLN A 525 7.31 6.83 26.73
CA GLN A 525 8.68 6.38 26.48
C GLN A 525 8.94 5.09 27.25
N LEU A 526 9.33 4.02 26.54
CA LEU A 526 9.58 2.69 27.09
C LEU A 526 11.03 2.28 26.82
N LEU A 527 11.76 1.97 27.89
CA LEU A 527 13.11 1.42 27.79
C LEU A 527 13.04 -0.09 27.50
N VAL A 528 13.54 -0.50 26.36
CA VAL A 528 13.71 -1.90 25.99
C VAL A 528 15.17 -2.29 26.23
N ASP A 529 15.47 -2.65 27.49
CA ASP A 529 16.83 -2.96 27.94
C ASP A 529 17.27 -4.37 27.55
N LEU A 530 18.53 -4.69 27.85
CA LEU A 530 19.06 -6.04 27.67
C LEU A 530 18.27 -7.05 28.52
N PRO A 531 18.05 -8.29 28.04
CA PRO A 531 17.24 -9.25 28.75
C PRO A 531 17.94 -9.75 30.01
N ASN A 532 17.21 -9.79 31.13
CA ASN A 532 17.61 -10.44 32.35
C ASN A 532 17.63 -11.98 32.20
N LEU A 533 18.07 -12.72 33.22
CA LEU A 533 18.20 -14.19 33.15
C LEU A 533 16.90 -14.88 32.72
N GLU A 534 15.78 -14.48 33.29
CA GLU A 534 14.46 -15.05 32.99
C GLU A 534 14.03 -14.76 31.53
N SER A 535 14.25 -13.52 31.10
CA SER A 535 13.98 -13.12 29.72
C SER A 535 14.89 -13.83 28.73
N ARG A 536 16.19 -14.04 29.05
CA ARG A 536 17.09 -14.80 28.18
C ARG A 536 16.64 -16.25 28.03
N LEU A 537 16.19 -16.87 29.13
CA LEU A 537 15.64 -18.23 29.08
C LEU A 537 14.38 -18.26 28.20
N ALA A 538 13.45 -17.32 28.40
CA ALA A 538 12.23 -17.23 27.60
C ALA A 538 12.54 -17.02 26.10
N ILE A 539 13.50 -16.16 25.74
CA ILE A 539 13.95 -15.94 24.37
C ILE A 539 14.51 -17.23 23.77
N LEU A 540 15.40 -17.93 24.49
CA LEU A 540 15.96 -19.19 24.03
C LEU A 540 14.88 -20.26 23.85
N GLN A 541 13.87 -20.32 24.73
CA GLN A 541 12.75 -21.25 24.61
C GLN A 541 11.93 -20.97 23.35
N VAL A 542 11.56 -19.70 23.11
CA VAL A 542 10.80 -19.29 21.94
C VAL A 542 11.53 -19.64 20.64
N HIS A 543 12.81 -19.27 20.52
CA HIS A 543 13.60 -19.53 19.30
C HIS A 543 13.94 -20.99 19.05
N ASN A 544 13.81 -21.85 20.05
CA ASN A 544 14.12 -23.28 19.92
C ASN A 544 12.90 -24.19 20.10
N GLN A 545 11.67 -23.64 20.17
CA GLN A 545 10.44 -24.39 20.43
C GLN A 545 10.20 -25.54 19.44
N ASP A 546 10.45 -25.30 18.15
CA ASP A 546 10.23 -26.28 17.07
C ASP A 546 11.50 -27.01 16.64
N ARG A 547 12.61 -26.87 17.38
CA ARG A 547 13.88 -27.49 17.05
C ARG A 547 14.05 -28.87 17.72
N PRO A 548 14.63 -29.85 17.05
CA PRO A 548 14.84 -31.17 17.59
C PRO A 548 16.03 -31.18 18.57
N LEU A 549 15.85 -30.59 19.76
CA LEU A 549 16.86 -30.56 20.81
C LEU A 549 17.01 -31.91 21.47
N GLN A 550 18.25 -32.31 21.75
CA GLN A 550 18.59 -33.52 22.54
C GLN A 550 19.57 -33.14 23.64
N ASP A 551 19.17 -33.34 24.89
CA ASP A 551 19.99 -33.13 26.10
C ASP A 551 20.55 -31.68 26.23
N VAL A 552 19.83 -30.67 25.71
CA VAL A 552 20.23 -29.27 25.78
C VAL A 552 19.54 -28.59 26.95
N ASN A 553 20.32 -28.12 27.92
CA ASN A 553 19.80 -27.34 29.03
C ASN A 553 19.80 -25.82 28.68
N LEU A 554 18.65 -25.29 28.24
CA LEU A 554 18.52 -23.87 27.86
C LEU A 554 18.75 -22.91 29.06
N ALA A 555 18.46 -23.36 30.30
CA ALA A 555 18.72 -22.53 31.49
C ALA A 555 20.22 -22.32 31.72
N TYR A 556 21.04 -23.34 31.48
CA TYR A 556 22.50 -23.23 31.50
C TYR A 556 22.99 -22.17 30.49
N TRP A 557 22.50 -22.22 29.25
CA TRP A 557 22.86 -21.26 28.21
C TRP A 557 22.35 -19.86 28.52
N ALA A 558 21.16 -19.71 29.10
CA ALA A 558 20.67 -18.41 29.58
C ALA A 558 21.57 -17.80 30.66
N ALA A 559 22.12 -18.60 31.58
CA ALA A 559 23.06 -18.13 32.59
C ALA A 559 24.41 -17.68 31.97
N LEU A 560 24.92 -18.47 31.00
CA LEU A 560 26.22 -18.21 30.37
C LEU A 560 26.23 -17.01 29.42
N THR A 561 25.08 -16.63 28.91
CA THR A 561 24.91 -15.52 27.93
C THR A 561 24.55 -14.18 28.58
N GLU A 562 25.12 -13.87 29.74
CA GLU A 562 24.94 -12.58 30.39
C GLU A 562 25.37 -11.42 29.48
N GLY A 563 24.56 -10.35 29.40
CA GLY A 563 24.82 -9.21 28.53
C GLY A 563 24.54 -9.44 27.04
N TRP A 564 23.99 -10.61 26.65
CA TRP A 564 23.58 -10.86 25.26
C TRP A 564 22.19 -10.27 25.02
N ASN A 565 22.00 -9.68 23.81
CA ASN A 565 20.69 -9.20 23.37
C ASN A 565 19.84 -10.31 22.76
N GLY A 566 18.59 -10.03 22.41
CA GLY A 566 17.68 -11.02 21.85
C GLY A 566 18.14 -11.57 20.49
N ALA A 567 18.75 -10.74 19.65
CA ALA A 567 19.27 -11.15 18.34
C ALA A 567 20.48 -12.08 18.48
N ASP A 568 21.36 -11.83 19.45
CA ASP A 568 22.51 -12.71 19.73
C ASP A 568 22.05 -14.10 20.20
N LEU A 569 21.00 -14.14 21.05
CA LEU A 569 20.42 -15.39 21.55
C LEU A 569 19.73 -16.20 20.44
N ALA A 570 19.02 -15.53 19.54
CA ALA A 570 18.44 -16.16 18.35
C ALA A 570 19.54 -16.74 17.46
N LEU A 571 20.61 -15.97 17.23
CA LEU A 571 21.76 -16.38 16.43
C LEU A 571 22.49 -17.58 17.05
N LEU A 572 22.56 -17.69 18.39
CA LEU A 572 23.11 -18.86 19.08
C LEU A 572 22.33 -20.12 18.69
N GLY A 573 21.01 -20.08 18.74
CA GLY A 573 20.17 -21.20 18.33
C GLY A 573 20.31 -21.53 16.84
N ASP A 574 20.36 -20.53 15.96
CA ASP A 574 20.56 -20.73 14.51
C ASP A 574 21.91 -21.38 14.19
N ARG A 575 22.97 -20.88 14.80
CA ARG A 575 24.32 -21.43 14.64
C ARG A 575 24.42 -22.86 15.13
N SER A 576 23.82 -23.17 16.30
CA SER A 576 23.79 -24.54 16.84
C SER A 576 23.07 -25.50 15.87
N ALA A 577 21.97 -25.04 15.25
CA ALA A 577 21.27 -25.84 14.24
C ALA A 577 22.13 -26.07 12.99
N VAL A 578 22.87 -25.05 12.53
CA VAL A 578 23.79 -25.18 11.38
C VAL A 578 24.93 -26.14 11.67
N GLU A 579 25.49 -26.14 12.91
CA GLU A 579 26.54 -27.09 13.29
C GLU A 579 25.99 -28.52 13.39
N ALA A 580 24.79 -28.70 13.91
CA ALA A 580 24.14 -30.00 13.88
C ALA A 580 23.97 -30.53 12.45
N ILE A 581 23.60 -29.66 11.49
CA ILE A 581 23.51 -30.05 10.08
C ILE A 581 24.90 -30.41 9.51
N ARG A 582 25.95 -29.66 9.84
CA ARG A 582 27.32 -29.97 9.41
C ARG A 582 27.78 -31.31 9.94
N ARG A 583 27.62 -31.56 11.23
CA ARG A 583 27.93 -32.83 11.90
C ARG A 583 27.15 -33.99 11.29
N TYR A 584 25.86 -33.81 11.03
CA TYR A 584 24.98 -34.79 10.40
C TYR A 584 25.50 -35.18 9.00
N ARG A 585 25.85 -34.18 8.17
CA ARG A 585 26.39 -34.42 6.82
C ARG A 585 27.75 -35.09 6.84
N SER A 586 28.66 -34.74 7.76
CA SER A 586 29.98 -35.34 7.88
C SER A 586 29.91 -36.82 8.29
N ASN A 587 28.86 -37.19 9.03
CA ASN A 587 28.64 -38.60 9.46
C ASN A 587 27.96 -39.45 8.37
N GLY A 588 27.72 -38.92 7.17
CA GLY A 588 27.17 -39.68 6.05
C GLY A 588 25.70 -40.09 6.22
N MET A 589 24.98 -39.50 7.16
CA MET A 589 23.57 -39.82 7.41
C MET A 589 22.70 -39.20 6.31
N SER A 590 21.61 -39.89 5.90
CA SER A 590 20.73 -39.49 4.81
C SER A 590 19.28 -39.24 5.23
N ASP A 591 18.86 -39.64 6.44
CA ASP A 591 17.49 -39.45 6.94
C ASP A 591 17.36 -38.12 7.70
N PRO A 592 16.70 -37.07 7.13
CA PRO A 592 16.55 -35.80 7.80
C PRO A 592 15.84 -35.86 9.16
N ALA A 593 14.98 -36.85 9.39
CA ALA A 593 14.26 -37.03 10.65
C ALA A 593 15.16 -37.42 11.83
N ALA A 594 16.35 -37.92 11.55
CA ALA A 594 17.31 -38.34 12.56
C ALA A 594 18.20 -37.22 13.10
N ILE A 595 18.12 -35.99 12.51
CA ILE A 595 18.93 -34.86 12.96
C ILE A 595 18.55 -34.43 14.38
N ARG A 596 19.53 -34.23 15.25
CA ARG A 596 19.35 -33.73 16.62
C ARG A 596 20.39 -32.65 16.91
N ILE A 597 19.97 -31.62 17.60
CA ILE A 597 20.84 -30.53 18.07
C ILE A 597 21.26 -30.87 19.50
N THR A 598 22.54 -30.95 19.75
CA THR A 598 23.12 -31.36 21.03
C THR A 598 23.78 -30.20 21.76
N THR A 599 24.14 -30.43 23.02
CA THR A 599 24.92 -29.46 23.82
C THR A 599 26.27 -29.12 23.19
N ASP A 600 26.91 -30.04 22.47
CA ASP A 600 28.18 -29.79 21.77
C ASP A 600 28.01 -28.77 20.62
N ASP A 601 26.89 -28.87 19.89
CA ASP A 601 26.58 -27.90 18.82
C ASP A 601 26.38 -26.50 19.40
N PHE A 602 25.72 -26.39 20.56
CA PHE A 602 25.56 -25.11 21.29
C PHE A 602 26.92 -24.61 21.83
N SER A 603 27.77 -25.51 22.36
CA SER A 603 29.08 -25.14 22.87
C SER A 603 29.97 -24.54 21.76
N TYR A 604 29.98 -25.18 20.60
CA TYR A 604 30.72 -24.69 19.45
C TYR A 604 30.17 -23.32 18.96
N ALA A 605 28.87 -23.23 18.81
CA ALA A 605 28.21 -21.97 18.40
C ALA A 605 28.54 -20.84 19.38
N TYR A 606 28.47 -21.09 20.68
CA TYR A 606 28.80 -20.11 21.72
C TYR A 606 30.25 -19.65 21.64
N LEU A 607 31.21 -20.56 21.47
CA LEU A 607 32.63 -20.21 21.34
C LEU A 607 32.88 -19.31 20.14
N VAL A 608 32.28 -19.61 19.00
CA VAL A 608 32.43 -18.81 17.79
C VAL A 608 31.83 -17.40 17.97
N LEU A 609 30.65 -17.32 18.57
CA LEU A 609 29.95 -16.04 18.76
C LEU A 609 30.60 -15.18 19.85
N SER A 610 31.09 -15.79 20.94
CA SER A 610 31.79 -15.07 22.01
C SER A 610 33.12 -14.45 21.55
N GLN A 611 33.83 -15.11 20.61
CA GLN A 611 35.06 -14.55 20.00
C GLN A 611 34.79 -13.38 19.06
N GLN A 612 33.59 -13.32 18.45
CA GLN A 612 33.22 -12.25 17.52
C GLN A 612 32.70 -10.98 18.23
N ARG A 613 32.39 -11.06 19.52
CA ARG A 613 31.93 -9.90 20.29
C ARG A 613 33.13 -9.04 20.67
N PRO A 614 33.09 -7.74 20.39
CA PRO A 614 34.08 -6.84 20.99
C PRO A 614 33.95 -6.95 22.52
N ALA A 615 35.10 -7.07 23.19
CA ALA A 615 35.14 -7.04 24.65
C ALA A 615 34.32 -5.81 25.10
N SER A 616 33.29 -6.03 25.94
CA SER A 616 32.50 -4.93 26.48
C SER A 616 33.46 -3.95 27.11
N VAL A 617 33.49 -2.71 26.58
CA VAL A 617 34.10 -1.59 27.26
C VAL A 617 33.28 -1.42 28.54
N ALA A 618 33.80 -1.96 29.62
CA ALA A 618 33.34 -1.64 30.96
C ALA A 618 33.88 -0.22 31.20
N ASP A 619 32.96 0.79 31.08
CA ASP A 619 33.07 2.09 31.76
C ASP A 619 31.67 2.68 31.93
#